data_bffc17b63c91ea1f38de53865d3f23b7
#
_entry.id   bffc17b63c91ea1f38de53865d3f23b7
#
_cell.length_a   1.000
_cell.length_b   1.000
_cell.length_c   1.000
_cell.angle_alpha   90.00
_cell.angle_beta   90.00
_cell.angle_gamma   90.00
#
_symmetry.space_group_name_H-M   'P 1'
#
loop_
_entity.id
_entity.type
_entity.pdbx_description
1 polymer ?
#
loop_
_entity_poly.entity_id
_entity_poly.type
_entity_poly.pdbx_seq_one_letter_code
_entity_poly.pdbx_strand_id
1 'polypeptide(L)'
;MELGCDLPVMDFENCNWHMFQIVLPRDIARAELMGLLKEKGIGTGVHYPVIHLFKMYRAMGWHEGMYPQAERVGAGILTLPLFPAMVNKDVERVCEALADCIRAQRDARRAA
;
A
#
# COMPACT_ATOMS: atom_id res chain seq x y z
N MET A 1 -13.47 7.91 -9.18
CA MET A 1 -13.26 8.63 -7.90
C MET A 1 -11.81 8.47 -7.48
N GLU A 2 -11.14 9.55 -7.28
CA GLU A 2 -9.74 9.56 -6.90
C GLU A 2 -9.57 9.19 -5.42
N LEU A 3 -8.86 8.10 -5.14
CA LEU A 3 -8.62 7.63 -3.78
C LEU A 3 -7.39 8.31 -3.13
N GLY A 4 -6.58 8.98 -3.93
CA GLY A 4 -5.33 9.64 -3.50
C GLY A 4 -4.16 8.68 -3.31
N CYS A 5 -4.23 7.48 -3.87
CA CYS A 5 -3.09 6.56 -3.91
C CYS A 5 -2.12 6.95 -5.02
N ASP A 6 -0.82 6.89 -4.73
CA ASP A 6 0.19 6.99 -5.77
C ASP A 6 0.36 5.63 -6.46
N LEU A 7 0.35 5.63 -7.79
CA LEU A 7 0.50 4.44 -8.62
C LEU A 7 1.95 4.27 -9.09
N PRO A 8 2.38 3.04 -9.39
CA PRO A 8 3.68 2.82 -10.00
C PRO A 8 3.72 3.41 -11.42
N VAL A 9 4.94 3.61 -11.93
CA VAL A 9 5.11 3.98 -13.34
C VAL A 9 4.52 2.89 -14.24
N MET A 10 3.57 3.27 -15.09
CA MET A 10 2.82 2.32 -15.93
C MET A 10 3.58 2.03 -17.23
N ASP A 11 4.69 1.32 -17.10
CA ASP A 11 5.48 0.81 -18.23
C ASP A 11 5.11 -0.65 -18.51
N PHE A 12 4.31 -0.86 -19.55
CA PHE A 12 3.86 -2.21 -19.96
C PHE A 12 4.77 -2.84 -21.02
N GLU A 13 5.72 -2.11 -21.57
CA GLU A 13 6.64 -2.60 -22.59
C GLU A 13 7.96 -3.11 -22.00
N ASN A 14 8.51 -2.40 -21.02
CA ASN A 14 9.83 -2.68 -20.46
C ASN A 14 9.82 -3.30 -19.05
N CYS A 15 8.64 -3.44 -18.44
CA CYS A 15 8.50 -4.01 -17.10
C CYS A 15 7.71 -5.33 -17.16
N ASN A 16 8.26 -6.38 -16.56
CA ASN A 16 7.61 -7.69 -16.47
C ASN A 16 6.68 -7.86 -15.25
N TRP A 17 6.40 -6.80 -14.53
CA TRP A 17 5.40 -6.71 -13.46
C TRP A 17 5.42 -7.89 -12.47
N HIS A 18 6.47 -7.97 -11.69
CA HIS A 18 6.57 -8.95 -10.60
C HIS A 18 5.59 -8.65 -9.44
N MET A 19 5.43 -7.38 -9.10
CA MET A 19 4.52 -6.89 -8.05
C MET A 19 3.79 -5.65 -8.53
N PHE A 20 2.57 -5.44 -8.02
CA PHE A 20 1.84 -4.20 -8.21
C PHE A 20 1.70 -3.49 -6.85
N GLN A 21 2.48 -2.44 -6.68
CA GLN A 21 2.59 -1.70 -5.43
C GLN A 21 1.99 -0.29 -5.59
N ILE A 22 1.17 0.09 -4.64
CA ILE A 22 0.65 1.45 -4.52
C ILE A 22 1.18 2.10 -3.24
N VAL A 23 1.15 3.43 -3.17
CA VAL A 23 1.44 4.14 -1.93
C VAL A 23 0.16 4.79 -1.44
N LEU A 24 -0.27 4.41 -0.25
CA LEU A 24 -1.50 4.90 0.36
C LEU A 24 -1.41 6.38 0.73
N PRO A 25 -2.54 7.11 0.72
CA PRO A 25 -2.59 8.47 1.23
C PRO A 25 -2.19 8.52 2.71
N ARG A 26 -1.70 9.65 3.17
CA ARG A 26 -1.21 9.83 4.55
C ARG A 26 -2.30 9.72 5.62
N ASP A 27 -3.55 9.93 5.23
CA ASP A 27 -4.71 9.81 6.10
C ASP A 27 -5.20 8.36 6.30
N ILE A 28 -4.57 7.40 5.64
CA ILE A 28 -4.93 5.97 5.72
C ILE A 28 -3.93 5.21 6.58
N ALA A 29 -4.44 4.49 7.58
CA ALA A 29 -3.65 3.58 8.40
C ALA A 29 -3.51 2.23 7.68
N ARG A 30 -2.31 1.94 7.16
CA ARG A 30 -2.04 0.73 6.37
C ARG A 30 -2.42 -0.57 7.09
N ALA A 31 -2.04 -0.73 8.35
CA ALA A 31 -2.30 -1.96 9.11
C ALA A 31 -3.80 -2.24 9.24
N GLU A 32 -4.59 -1.21 9.52
CA GLU A 32 -6.05 -1.30 9.60
C GLU A 32 -6.66 -1.62 8.23
N LEU A 33 -6.20 -0.95 7.17
CA LEU A 33 -6.65 -1.20 5.81
C LEU A 33 -6.38 -2.65 5.37
N MET A 34 -5.20 -3.18 5.69
CA MET A 34 -4.85 -4.58 5.41
C MET A 34 -5.78 -5.55 6.15
N GLY A 35 -6.18 -5.24 7.37
CA GLY A 35 -7.17 -6.00 8.14
C GLY A 35 -8.53 -6.02 7.43
N LEU A 36 -9.04 -4.87 7.04
CA LEU A 36 -10.32 -4.73 6.33
C LEU A 36 -10.32 -5.46 4.97
N LEU A 37 -9.22 -5.36 4.22
CA LEU A 37 -9.07 -6.08 2.95
C LEU A 37 -9.03 -7.60 3.16
N LYS A 38 -8.36 -8.06 4.21
CA LYS A 38 -8.32 -9.49 4.57
C LYS A 38 -9.70 -10.02 4.90
N GLU A 39 -10.54 -9.27 5.60
CA GLU A 39 -11.95 -9.64 5.88
C GLU A 39 -12.77 -9.79 4.59
N LYS A 40 -12.44 -9.04 3.55
CA LYS A 40 -13.02 -9.17 2.20
C LYS A 40 -12.35 -10.26 1.34
N GLY A 41 -11.42 -11.03 1.91
CA GLY A 41 -10.68 -12.09 1.20
C GLY A 41 -9.62 -11.57 0.23
N ILE A 42 -9.13 -10.35 0.43
CA ILE A 42 -8.05 -9.76 -0.37
C ILE A 42 -6.75 -9.82 0.44
N GLY A 43 -5.80 -10.62 -0.04
CA GLY A 43 -4.44 -10.68 0.52
C GLY A 43 -3.61 -9.49 0.03
N THR A 44 -2.83 -8.89 0.93
CA THR A 44 -1.92 -7.79 0.64
C THR A 44 -0.59 -7.99 1.31
N GLY A 45 0.43 -7.25 0.87
CA GLY A 45 1.77 -7.33 1.44
C GLY A 45 2.44 -5.98 1.59
N VAL A 46 3.56 -5.97 2.29
CA VAL A 46 4.41 -4.79 2.47
C VAL A 46 5.82 -5.10 1.95
N HIS A 47 6.17 -4.56 0.80
CA HIS A 47 7.47 -4.75 0.17
C HIS A 47 8.10 -3.39 -0.18
N TYR A 48 8.86 -2.79 0.74
CA TYR A 48 9.26 -3.30 2.06
C TYR A 48 9.14 -2.19 3.11
N PRO A 49 9.28 -2.48 4.43
CA PRO A 49 9.43 -1.44 5.43
C PRO A 49 10.69 -0.62 5.20
N VAL A 50 10.75 0.57 5.76
CA VAL A 50 11.89 1.50 5.61
C VAL A 50 13.16 0.92 6.22
N ILE A 51 14.15 0.60 5.42
CA ILE A 51 15.36 -0.15 5.82
C ILE A 51 16.17 0.57 6.88
N HIS A 52 16.42 1.87 6.72
CA HIS A 52 17.24 2.63 7.67
C HIS A 52 16.62 2.78 9.06
N LEU A 53 15.31 2.49 9.19
CA LEU A 53 14.59 2.50 10.47
C LEU A 53 14.53 1.13 11.16
N PHE A 54 15.14 0.10 10.58
CA PHE A 54 15.29 -1.18 11.26
C PHE A 54 16.21 -1.04 12.47
N LYS A 55 15.92 -1.82 13.51
CA LYS A 55 16.65 -1.78 14.79
C LYS A 55 18.17 -1.81 14.62
N MET A 56 18.67 -2.66 13.72
CA MET A 56 20.09 -2.78 13.41
C MET A 56 20.69 -1.45 12.91
N TYR A 57 20.04 -0.82 11.95
CA TYR A 57 20.52 0.44 11.37
C TYR A 57 20.35 1.62 12.31
N ARG A 58 19.28 1.65 13.11
CA ARG A 58 19.12 2.65 14.18
C ARG A 58 20.27 2.57 15.20
N ALA A 59 20.72 1.37 15.56
CA ALA A 59 21.88 1.18 16.42
C ALA A 59 23.21 1.68 15.81
N MET A 60 23.27 1.81 14.46
CA MET A 60 24.39 2.36 13.72
C MET A 60 24.31 3.88 13.50
N GLY A 61 23.31 4.55 14.06
CA GLY A 61 23.12 6.00 13.96
C GLY A 61 22.12 6.47 12.91
N TRP A 62 21.49 5.57 12.16
CA TRP A 62 20.43 5.93 11.20
C TRP A 62 19.15 6.28 11.96
N HIS A 63 18.45 7.30 11.52
CA HIS A 63 17.28 7.79 12.25
C HIS A 63 16.21 8.37 11.32
N GLU A 64 15.02 8.56 11.85
CA GLU A 64 13.91 9.20 11.17
C GLU A 64 14.27 10.63 10.75
N GLY A 65 13.81 11.03 9.58
CA GLY A 65 14.07 12.33 8.97
C GLY A 65 15.27 12.34 8.00
N MET A 66 16.12 11.32 8.01
CA MET A 66 17.30 11.27 7.11
C MET A 66 16.92 11.05 5.65
N TYR A 67 15.89 10.25 5.39
CA TYR A 67 15.41 9.92 4.04
C TYR A 67 13.89 10.06 3.92
N PRO A 68 13.39 11.32 3.85
CA PRO A 68 11.94 11.61 3.90
C PRO A 68 11.12 10.90 2.82
N GLN A 69 11.67 10.74 1.62
CA GLN A 69 10.96 10.06 0.52
C GLN A 69 10.84 8.56 0.78
N ALA A 70 11.92 7.92 1.23
CA ALA A 70 11.89 6.50 1.61
C ALA A 70 10.92 6.26 2.78
N GLU A 71 10.90 7.15 3.77
CA GLU A 71 10.00 7.10 4.91
C GLU A 71 8.54 7.29 4.47
N ARG A 72 8.26 8.24 3.57
CA ARG A 72 6.92 8.47 2.99
C ARG A 72 6.41 7.21 2.27
N VAL A 73 7.23 6.64 1.40
CA VAL A 73 6.88 5.43 0.65
C VAL A 73 6.73 4.25 1.59
N GLY A 74 7.69 4.01 2.46
CA GLY A 74 7.66 2.88 3.39
C GLY A 74 6.51 2.91 4.38
N ALA A 75 6.01 4.09 4.76
CA ALA A 75 4.83 4.23 5.61
C ALA A 75 3.53 3.85 4.90
N GLY A 76 3.44 4.08 3.58
CA GLY A 76 2.22 3.91 2.80
C GLY A 76 2.22 2.77 1.79
N ILE A 77 3.37 2.14 1.51
CA ILE A 77 3.47 1.12 0.47
C ILE A 77 2.59 -0.10 0.78
N LEU A 78 1.82 -0.53 -0.21
CA LEU A 78 0.95 -1.69 -0.15
C LEU A 78 1.03 -2.47 -1.46
N THR A 79 1.32 -3.76 -1.38
CA THR A 79 1.32 -4.65 -2.53
C THR A 79 -0.04 -5.30 -2.68
N LEU A 80 -0.66 -5.08 -3.84
CA LEU A 80 -1.94 -5.67 -4.22
C LEU A 80 -1.75 -7.03 -4.89
N PRO A 81 -2.79 -7.89 -4.95
CA PRO A 81 -2.70 -9.16 -5.65
C PRO A 81 -2.30 -9.00 -7.11
N LEU A 82 -1.34 -9.80 -7.55
CA LEU A 82 -0.94 -9.94 -8.95
C LEU A 82 -0.43 -11.36 -9.18
N PHE A 83 -1.11 -12.13 -10.03
CA PHE A 83 -0.72 -13.49 -10.38
C PHE A 83 -1.20 -13.87 -11.80
N PRO A 84 -0.54 -14.83 -12.48
CA PRO A 84 -0.80 -15.11 -13.91
C PRO A 84 -2.23 -15.50 -14.26
N ALA A 85 -2.95 -16.19 -13.36
CA ALA A 85 -4.32 -16.62 -13.57
C ALA A 85 -5.38 -15.55 -13.22
N MET A 86 -4.96 -14.33 -12.88
CA MET A 86 -5.84 -13.22 -12.53
C MET A 86 -6.62 -12.75 -13.75
N VAL A 87 -7.93 -12.63 -13.62
CA VAL A 87 -8.82 -12.12 -14.67
C VAL A 87 -9.33 -10.71 -14.30
N ASN A 88 -9.89 -10.00 -15.30
CA ASN A 88 -10.36 -8.62 -15.08
C ASN A 88 -11.34 -8.49 -13.91
N LYS A 89 -12.21 -9.48 -13.72
CA LYS A 89 -13.15 -9.50 -12.59
C LYS A 89 -12.45 -9.54 -11.22
N ASP A 90 -11.29 -10.19 -11.12
CA ASP A 90 -10.50 -10.18 -9.90
C ASP A 90 -9.90 -8.80 -9.64
N VAL A 91 -9.42 -8.13 -10.70
CA VAL A 91 -8.91 -6.75 -10.61
C VAL A 91 -10.01 -5.80 -10.15
N GLU A 92 -11.17 -5.87 -10.76
CA GLU A 92 -12.35 -5.06 -10.38
C GLU A 92 -12.70 -5.26 -8.90
N ARG A 93 -12.77 -6.51 -8.46
CA ARG A 93 -13.02 -6.87 -7.06
C ARG A 93 -11.99 -6.27 -6.09
N VAL A 94 -10.71 -6.32 -6.44
CA VAL A 94 -9.65 -5.72 -5.62
C VAL A 94 -9.79 -4.20 -5.56
N CYS A 95 -10.06 -3.54 -6.69
CA CYS A 95 -10.24 -2.10 -6.76
C CYS A 95 -11.46 -1.63 -5.96
N GLU A 96 -12.59 -2.31 -6.08
CA GLU A 96 -13.81 -2.02 -5.32
C GLU A 96 -13.58 -2.20 -3.82
N ALA A 97 -12.99 -3.33 -3.41
CA ALA A 97 -12.68 -3.59 -2.01
C ALA A 97 -11.73 -2.54 -1.42
N LEU A 98 -10.70 -2.14 -2.16
CA LEU A 98 -9.77 -1.10 -1.75
C LEU A 98 -10.48 0.25 -1.57
N ALA A 99 -11.32 0.63 -2.52
CA ALA A 99 -12.09 1.86 -2.46
C ALA A 99 -13.04 1.90 -1.25
N ASP A 100 -13.76 0.81 -1.02
CA ASP A 100 -14.68 0.70 0.12
C ASP A 100 -13.95 0.79 1.46
N CYS A 101 -12.83 0.09 1.60
CA CYS A 101 -12.04 0.09 2.84
C CYS A 101 -11.42 1.47 3.13
N ILE A 102 -10.94 2.18 2.10
CA ILE A 102 -10.43 3.55 2.25
C ILE A 102 -11.54 4.50 2.69
N ARG A 103 -12.70 4.41 2.07
CA ARG A 103 -13.86 5.22 2.45
C ARG A 103 -14.30 4.93 3.89
N ALA A 104 -14.41 3.67 4.26
CA ALA A 104 -14.79 3.26 5.61
C ALA A 104 -13.85 3.83 6.68
N GLN A 105 -12.53 3.80 6.44
CA GLN A 105 -11.56 4.43 7.34
C GLN A 105 -11.74 5.94 7.45
N ARG A 106 -11.95 6.62 6.33
CA ARG A 106 -12.18 8.08 6.31
C ARG A 106 -13.45 8.46 7.05
N ASP A 107 -14.52 7.70 6.84
CA ASP A 107 -15.81 7.96 7.50
C ASP A 107 -15.72 7.71 9.02
N ALA A 108 -15.06 6.65 9.45
CA ALA A 108 -14.81 6.36 10.86
C ALA A 108 -14.02 7.49 11.55
N ARG A 109 -13.03 8.07 10.87
CA ARG A 109 -12.24 9.19 11.40
C ARG A 109 -13.00 10.50 11.47
N ARG A 110 -13.92 10.74 10.52
CA ARG A 110 -14.80 11.94 10.55
C ARG A 110 -15.86 11.86 11.64
N ALA A 111 -16.27 10.65 12.01
CA ALA A 111 -17.27 10.42 13.08
C ALA A 111 -16.67 10.46 14.49
N ALA A 112 -15.35 10.37 14.60
CA ALA A 112 -14.62 10.45 15.88
C ALA A 112 -14.23 11.90 16.21
#